data_b1e7c542cb326a17e943c4b2b45e4fe7
#
_entry.id   b1e7c542cb326a17e943c4b2b45e4fe7
#
_cell.length_a   1.000
_cell.length_b   1.000
_cell.length_c   1.000
_cell.angle_alpha   90.00
_cell.angle_beta   90.00
_cell.angle_gamma   90.00
#
_symmetry.space_group_name_H-M   'P 1'
#
loop_
_entity.id
_entity.type
_entity.pdbx_description
1 polymer ?
#
loop_
_entity_poly.entity_id
_entity_poly.type
_entity_poly.pdbx_seq_one_letter_code
_entity_poly.pdbx_strand_id
1 'polypeptide(L)'
;SRELFRNVRTRVSKAYNGGLAETVVGILRDKNGLDTRKKIFYEETRNSDKIVIPNLRPFDAVNMISRKALSKNAKGAGYYFYETTKGFHFRSYESMLAYKSQYARDEIVTLVYIPKKIGTLGERMFLNQHNVDSYEFMQHFDTLAQQATGTYANRVITHNIYNKSYNVKDYHYHNYFSQMFHADQVGNASKRNAPISETPVDLDPKDNGIPGDKTVSDYPNSLIALQPSTRFLHNEDTGVFGTSTESEGITEAIRISQQNQVENSTRIKVIMPGHSYIEAGDVVNFRLPSLEPNKGEKKGYQYDEFHSGRYVIAKLRHRVIRGEYKMVLELVKDSVYRKHSGLPNEYYSYNETPMSKSENIYKKDEFKIGSQASPGYPGNQ
;
A
#
# COMPACT_ATOMS: atom_id res chain seq x y z
N SER A 1 5.01 18.53 -16.89
CA SER A 1 6.43 18.15 -17.00
C SER A 1 6.75 17.67 -18.42
N ARG A 2 8.03 17.73 -18.82
CA ARG A 2 8.53 17.20 -20.11
C ARG A 2 8.15 15.75 -20.30
N GLU A 3 8.26 14.95 -19.26
CA GLU A 3 7.98 13.52 -19.26
C GLU A 3 6.52 13.22 -19.58
N LEU A 4 5.58 14.03 -19.09
CA LEU A 4 4.17 13.86 -19.39
C LEU A 4 3.88 14.05 -20.87
N PHE A 5 4.46 15.08 -21.50
CA PHE A 5 4.33 15.27 -22.95
C PHE A 5 4.97 14.14 -23.75
N ARG A 6 6.14 13.66 -23.32
CA ARG A 6 6.76 12.50 -23.96
C ARG A 6 5.92 11.25 -23.82
N ASN A 7 5.35 10.99 -22.65
CA ASN A 7 4.48 9.83 -22.43
C ASN A 7 3.31 9.79 -23.42
N VAL A 8 2.73 10.95 -23.74
CA VAL A 8 1.62 11.01 -24.69
C VAL A 8 2.06 10.73 -26.12
N ARG A 9 3.26 11.18 -26.49
CA ARG A 9 3.77 11.11 -27.86
C ARG A 9 4.52 9.84 -28.21
N THR A 10 5.13 9.17 -27.23
CA THR A 10 5.95 7.98 -27.45
C THR A 10 5.17 6.71 -27.23
N ARG A 11 5.60 5.67 -27.96
CA ARG A 11 5.12 4.30 -27.83
C ARG A 11 6.31 3.38 -27.68
N VAL A 12 6.22 2.46 -26.74
CA VAL A 12 7.22 1.42 -26.52
C VAL A 12 6.72 0.14 -27.15
N SER A 13 7.49 -0.38 -28.11
CA SER A 13 7.28 -1.69 -28.74
C SER A 13 8.60 -2.43 -28.69
N LYS A 14 8.84 -3.17 -27.59
CA LYS A 14 10.11 -3.82 -27.32
C LYS A 14 9.94 -5.00 -26.38
N ALA A 15 10.76 -6.03 -26.60
CA ALA A 15 10.90 -7.13 -25.67
C ALA A 15 11.97 -6.81 -24.62
N TYR A 16 11.66 -7.13 -23.38
CA TYR A 16 12.58 -7.02 -22.25
C TYR A 16 12.74 -8.40 -21.61
N ASN A 17 13.94 -8.67 -21.12
CA ASN A 17 14.27 -9.90 -20.40
C ASN A 17 15.01 -9.53 -19.12
N GLY A 18 14.57 -10.05 -17.98
CA GLY A 18 15.20 -9.79 -16.67
C GLY A 18 14.23 -9.39 -15.58
N GLY A 19 14.74 -8.76 -14.55
CA GLY A 19 13.94 -8.28 -13.41
C GLY A 19 12.89 -7.24 -13.85
N LEU A 20 11.70 -7.31 -13.26
CA LEU A 20 10.62 -6.41 -13.63
C LEU A 20 10.92 -4.96 -13.25
N ALA A 21 11.55 -4.74 -12.10
CA ALA A 21 11.99 -3.42 -11.67
C ALA A 21 13.04 -2.82 -12.62
N GLU A 22 14.00 -3.63 -13.06
CA GLU A 22 15.01 -3.22 -14.03
C GLU A 22 14.39 -2.89 -15.38
N THR A 23 13.38 -3.66 -15.79
CA THR A 23 12.61 -3.39 -17.01
C THR A 23 11.91 -2.04 -16.93
N VAL A 24 11.31 -1.69 -15.79
CA VAL A 24 10.70 -0.36 -15.57
C VAL A 24 11.74 0.74 -15.71
N VAL A 25 12.90 0.58 -15.06
CA VAL A 25 14.00 1.54 -15.19
C VAL A 25 14.44 1.67 -16.66
N GLY A 26 14.55 0.55 -17.38
CA GLY A 26 14.87 0.52 -18.79
C GLY A 26 13.87 1.34 -19.63
N ILE A 27 12.57 1.16 -19.45
CA ILE A 27 11.52 1.91 -20.15
C ILE A 27 11.61 3.41 -19.87
N LEU A 28 11.85 3.78 -18.60
CA LEU A 28 11.91 5.17 -18.19
C LEU A 28 13.18 5.88 -18.70
N ARG A 29 14.30 5.16 -18.87
CA ARG A 29 15.59 5.67 -19.36
C ARG A 29 15.78 5.60 -20.87
N ASP A 30 15.05 4.73 -21.55
CA ASP A 30 15.19 4.53 -23.00
C ASP A 30 14.92 5.86 -23.75
N LYS A 31 15.82 6.21 -24.68
CA LYS A 31 15.67 7.36 -25.58
C LYS A 31 14.39 7.29 -26.42
N ASN A 32 13.99 6.11 -26.80
CA ASN A 32 12.73 5.84 -27.51
C ASN A 32 11.53 5.66 -26.58
N GLY A 33 11.77 5.61 -25.27
CA GLY A 33 10.75 5.57 -24.21
C GLY A 33 10.51 6.96 -23.61
N LEU A 34 10.49 7.02 -22.29
CA LEU A 34 10.26 8.28 -21.57
C LEU A 34 11.47 9.23 -21.63
N ASP A 35 12.69 8.69 -21.71
CA ASP A 35 13.95 9.45 -21.72
C ASP A 35 14.05 10.42 -20.54
N THR A 36 13.68 9.95 -19.36
CA THR A 36 13.75 10.79 -18.17
C THR A 36 15.17 10.92 -17.65
N ARG A 37 15.50 12.12 -17.18
CA ARG A 37 16.74 12.40 -16.44
C ARG A 37 16.53 12.45 -14.94
N LYS A 38 15.29 12.38 -14.48
CA LYS A 38 14.93 12.39 -13.06
C LYS A 38 15.48 11.17 -12.35
N LYS A 39 15.68 11.29 -11.05
CA LYS A 39 16.05 10.17 -10.20
C LYS A 39 14.93 9.14 -10.21
N ILE A 40 15.27 7.86 -10.23
CA ILE A 40 14.32 6.75 -10.16
C ILE A 40 14.63 5.96 -8.91
N PHE A 41 13.64 5.82 -8.06
CA PHE A 41 13.67 5.00 -6.85
C PHE A 41 12.83 3.77 -7.13
N TYR A 42 13.41 2.60 -7.00
CA TYR A 42 12.72 1.36 -7.27
C TYR A 42 13.04 0.29 -6.23
N GLU A 43 12.06 -0.52 -5.94
CA GLU A 43 12.19 -1.72 -5.15
C GLU A 43 12.45 -2.90 -6.06
N GLU A 44 13.43 -3.74 -5.70
CA GLU A 44 13.75 -4.94 -6.45
C GLU A 44 12.57 -5.93 -6.45
N THR A 45 12.32 -6.53 -7.59
CA THR A 45 11.30 -7.57 -7.76
C THR A 45 11.93 -8.97 -7.67
N ARG A 46 11.20 -9.90 -7.06
CA ARG A 46 11.64 -11.30 -6.96
C ARG A 46 11.56 -12.03 -8.30
N ASN A 47 10.56 -11.69 -9.08
CA ASN A 47 10.32 -12.34 -10.36
C ASN A 47 11.03 -11.64 -11.50
N SER A 48 11.63 -12.46 -12.37
CA SER A 48 12.12 -12.07 -13.68
C SER A 48 11.18 -12.64 -14.74
N ASP A 49 11.06 -11.94 -15.86
CA ASP A 49 10.18 -12.35 -16.93
C ASP A 49 10.68 -11.87 -18.30
N LYS A 50 10.29 -12.61 -19.36
CA LYS A 50 10.41 -12.14 -20.75
C LYS A 50 9.12 -11.44 -21.14
N ILE A 51 9.12 -10.11 -21.12
CA ILE A 51 7.94 -9.29 -21.39
C ILE A 51 8.06 -8.58 -22.72
N VAL A 52 7.03 -8.70 -23.53
CA VAL A 52 6.88 -7.90 -24.75
C VAL A 52 5.91 -6.78 -24.47
N ILE A 53 6.35 -5.55 -24.68
CA ILE A 53 5.50 -4.35 -24.54
C ILE A 53 4.83 -4.10 -25.90
N PRO A 54 3.49 -4.22 -26.00
CA PRO A 54 2.78 -4.15 -27.28
C PRO A 54 2.38 -2.72 -27.62
N ASN A 55 3.31 -1.88 -28.08
CA ASN A 55 3.05 -0.52 -28.54
C ASN A 55 2.30 0.37 -27.52
N LEU A 56 2.67 0.27 -26.23
CA LEU A 56 2.07 1.03 -25.16
C LEU A 56 2.79 2.36 -24.90
N ARG A 57 2.09 3.32 -24.28
CA ARG A 57 2.74 4.51 -23.71
C ARG A 57 3.66 4.07 -22.57
N PRO A 58 4.76 4.79 -22.30
CA PRO A 58 5.69 4.41 -21.24
C PRO A 58 5.01 4.17 -19.87
N PHE A 59 4.10 5.03 -19.43
CA PHE A 59 3.40 4.86 -18.15
C PHE A 59 2.41 3.68 -18.18
N ASP A 60 1.75 3.43 -19.31
CA ASP A 60 0.86 2.27 -19.46
C ASP A 60 1.67 0.97 -19.44
N ALA A 61 2.87 0.98 -20.04
CA ALA A 61 3.80 -0.15 -19.98
C ALA A 61 4.27 -0.42 -18.55
N VAL A 62 4.61 0.62 -17.77
CA VAL A 62 4.95 0.48 -16.35
C VAL A 62 3.77 -0.08 -15.55
N ASN A 63 2.54 0.41 -15.80
CA ASN A 63 1.34 -0.12 -15.15
C ASN A 63 1.07 -1.59 -15.51
N MET A 64 1.35 -2.00 -16.75
CA MET A 64 1.26 -3.40 -17.15
C MET A 64 2.26 -4.27 -16.37
N ILE A 65 3.48 -3.77 -16.16
CA ILE A 65 4.52 -4.47 -15.41
C ILE A 65 4.18 -4.51 -13.91
N SER A 66 3.66 -3.42 -13.33
CA SER A 66 3.32 -3.34 -11.91
C SER A 66 2.32 -4.42 -11.48
N ARG A 67 1.41 -4.82 -12.37
CA ARG A 67 0.44 -5.88 -12.12
C ARG A 67 1.06 -7.27 -11.95
N LYS A 68 2.29 -7.47 -12.47
CA LYS A 68 3.01 -8.75 -12.42
C LYS A 68 4.12 -8.74 -11.39
N ALA A 69 4.44 -7.58 -10.82
CA ALA A 69 5.57 -7.40 -9.91
C ALA A 69 5.29 -8.01 -8.53
N LEU A 70 6.25 -8.77 -8.03
CA LEU A 70 6.28 -9.32 -6.68
C LEU A 70 7.47 -8.75 -5.94
N SER A 71 7.26 -8.31 -4.71
CA SER A 71 8.33 -7.83 -3.85
C SER A 71 9.36 -8.95 -3.57
N LYS A 72 10.63 -8.59 -3.62
CA LYS A 72 11.72 -9.50 -3.24
C LYS A 72 11.78 -9.71 -1.74
N ASN A 73 11.46 -8.69 -0.97
CA ASN A 73 11.64 -8.62 0.47
C ASN A 73 10.34 -8.83 1.25
N ALA A 74 9.19 -8.81 0.57
CA ALA A 74 7.89 -9.00 1.16
C ALA A 74 7.06 -10.00 0.34
N LYS A 75 5.88 -10.35 0.83
CA LYS A 75 4.96 -11.26 0.14
C LYS A 75 3.93 -10.53 -0.72
N GLY A 76 3.91 -9.21 -0.66
CA GLY A 76 2.96 -8.37 -1.36
C GLY A 76 3.17 -8.30 -2.87
N ALA A 77 2.09 -8.04 -3.57
CA ALA A 77 2.02 -7.90 -5.02
C ALA A 77 1.47 -6.53 -5.48
N GLY A 78 1.26 -5.61 -4.56
CA GLY A 78 0.72 -4.28 -4.84
C GLY A 78 1.83 -3.26 -5.12
N TYR A 79 2.30 -3.16 -6.38
CA TYR A 79 3.26 -2.15 -6.79
C TYR A 79 2.58 -0.89 -7.30
N TYR A 80 3.09 0.27 -6.88
CA TYR A 80 2.63 1.59 -7.29
C TYR A 80 3.73 2.35 -8.02
N PHE A 81 3.34 3.06 -9.07
CA PHE A 81 4.20 3.97 -9.81
C PHE A 81 3.69 5.39 -9.65
N TYR A 82 4.54 6.28 -9.13
CA TYR A 82 4.19 7.67 -8.89
C TYR A 82 5.41 8.58 -9.00
N GLU A 83 5.16 9.87 -9.11
CA GLU A 83 6.18 10.91 -9.21
C GLU A 83 6.10 11.84 -7.99
N THR A 84 7.26 12.18 -7.44
CA THR A 84 7.41 13.20 -6.40
C THR A 84 8.39 14.28 -6.87
N THR A 85 8.63 15.29 -6.03
CA THR A 85 9.64 16.32 -6.32
C THR A 85 11.04 15.74 -6.46
N LYS A 86 11.32 14.59 -5.83
CA LYS A 86 12.62 13.91 -5.88
C LYS A 86 12.81 13.06 -7.14
N GLY A 87 11.74 12.60 -7.77
CA GLY A 87 11.81 11.75 -8.94
C GLY A 87 10.66 10.75 -9.06
N PHE A 88 10.90 9.71 -9.84
CA PHE A 88 9.94 8.62 -10.03
C PHE A 88 10.14 7.52 -8.99
N HIS A 89 9.05 6.93 -8.53
CA HIS A 89 9.04 5.85 -7.57
C HIS A 89 8.30 4.64 -8.15
N PHE A 90 8.91 3.47 -8.01
CA PHE A 90 8.28 2.18 -8.33
C PHE A 90 8.47 1.25 -7.13
N ARG A 91 7.44 1.15 -6.28
CA ARG A 91 7.53 0.51 -4.97
C ARG A 91 6.25 -0.22 -4.61
N SER A 92 6.37 -1.26 -3.78
CA SER A 92 5.22 -1.91 -3.17
C SER A 92 4.64 -1.07 -2.02
N TYR A 93 3.37 -1.29 -1.71
CA TYR A 93 2.71 -0.68 -0.55
C TYR A 93 3.46 -1.02 0.76
N GLU A 94 3.88 -2.26 0.89
CA GLU A 94 4.64 -2.72 2.06
C GLU A 94 5.98 -1.99 2.22
N SER A 95 6.68 -1.73 1.11
CA SER A 95 7.92 -0.95 1.17
C SER A 95 7.71 0.51 1.57
N MET A 96 6.54 1.09 1.23
CA MET A 96 6.20 2.44 1.69
C MET A 96 6.01 2.46 3.21
N LEU A 97 5.36 1.44 3.77
CA LEU A 97 5.16 1.31 5.21
C LEU A 97 6.46 1.09 5.99
N ALA A 98 7.40 0.35 5.41
CA ALA A 98 8.68 0.05 6.01
C ALA A 98 9.67 1.22 5.93
N TYR A 99 9.48 2.12 4.98
CA TYR A 99 10.41 3.21 4.74
C TYR A 99 10.03 4.44 5.56
N LYS A 100 10.96 4.92 6.40
CA LYS A 100 10.83 6.21 7.06
C LYS A 100 10.97 7.33 6.02
N SER A 101 10.20 8.39 6.18
CA SER A 101 10.44 9.63 5.41
C SER A 101 11.91 10.01 5.49
N GLN A 102 12.54 10.32 4.37
CA GLN A 102 13.97 10.70 4.32
C GLN A 102 14.28 11.98 5.12
N TYR A 103 13.27 12.76 5.46
CA TYR A 103 13.40 14.03 6.18
C TYR A 103 12.99 13.93 7.66
N ALA A 104 12.23 12.93 8.04
CA ALA A 104 11.94 12.70 9.44
C ALA A 104 13.22 12.13 10.09
N ARG A 105 13.93 12.97 10.82
CA ARG A 105 15.04 12.58 11.70
C ARG A 105 14.54 11.45 12.59
N ASP A 106 14.80 10.22 12.20
CA ASP A 106 14.46 8.99 12.91
C ASP A 106 12.99 8.78 13.35
N GLU A 107 12.09 9.76 13.22
CA GLU A 107 10.70 9.69 13.65
C GLU A 107 9.72 9.93 12.49
N ILE A 108 8.60 9.20 12.53
CA ILE A 108 7.48 9.41 11.61
C ILE A 108 6.79 10.72 11.99
N VAL A 109 6.53 11.57 11.00
CA VAL A 109 5.82 12.84 11.21
C VAL A 109 4.45 12.56 11.83
N THR A 110 4.18 13.18 12.98
CA THR A 110 2.89 13.04 13.67
C THR A 110 2.03 14.26 13.37
N LEU A 111 0.87 14.02 12.77
CA LEU A 111 -0.17 14.99 12.49
C LEU A 111 -1.23 14.91 13.60
N VAL A 112 -1.52 16.02 14.26
CA VAL A 112 -2.47 16.04 15.37
C VAL A 112 -3.62 16.97 15.04
N TYR A 113 -4.85 16.51 15.19
CA TYR A 113 -6.01 17.38 15.16
C TYR A 113 -6.32 17.89 16.56
N ILE A 114 -6.31 19.22 16.74
CA ILE A 114 -6.65 19.89 18.01
C ILE A 114 -7.82 20.82 17.74
N PRO A 115 -9.02 20.51 18.28
CA PRO A 115 -10.25 21.29 18.03
C PRO A 115 -10.16 22.74 18.50
N LYS A 116 -9.42 22.99 19.58
CA LYS A 116 -9.17 24.33 20.13
C LYS A 116 -7.68 24.61 20.17
N LYS A 117 -7.27 25.68 19.53
CA LYS A 117 -5.88 26.18 19.62
C LYS A 117 -5.67 26.85 20.98
N ILE A 118 -5.24 26.10 21.97
CA ILE A 118 -4.90 26.56 23.31
C ILE A 118 -3.38 26.55 23.44
N GLY A 119 -2.77 27.64 23.92
CA GLY A 119 -1.33 27.68 24.20
C GLY A 119 -0.75 29.08 24.12
N THR A 120 0.43 29.28 24.70
CA THR A 120 1.22 30.52 24.59
C THR A 120 1.86 30.64 23.19
N LEU A 121 2.22 31.88 22.81
CA LEU A 121 2.63 32.19 21.42
C LEU A 121 3.82 31.33 20.92
N GLY A 122 4.79 30.99 21.76
CA GLY A 122 5.98 30.20 21.41
C GLY A 122 5.71 28.69 21.24
N GLU A 123 4.93 28.11 22.15
CA GLU A 123 4.51 26.71 22.04
C GLU A 123 3.55 26.50 20.87
N ARG A 124 2.73 27.49 20.55
CA ARG A 124 1.82 27.46 19.40
C ARG A 124 2.56 27.37 18.08
N MET A 125 3.72 27.98 17.96
CA MET A 125 4.44 28.02 16.68
C MET A 125 5.01 26.65 16.30
N PHE A 126 5.47 25.87 17.27
CA PHE A 126 6.03 24.54 17.04
C PHE A 126 4.94 23.47 16.91
N LEU A 127 3.91 23.52 17.74
CA LEU A 127 2.76 22.61 17.67
C LEU A 127 1.88 22.88 16.42
N ASN A 128 1.83 24.13 15.96
CA ASN A 128 1.00 24.51 14.81
C ASN A 128 1.52 23.99 13.48
N GLN A 129 2.80 23.63 13.34
CA GLN A 129 3.34 23.15 12.08
C GLN A 129 2.76 21.80 11.65
N HIS A 130 2.51 20.91 12.61
CA HIS A 130 1.96 19.57 12.34
C HIS A 130 0.49 19.46 12.79
N ASN A 131 -0.13 20.60 13.12
CA ASN A 131 -1.52 20.63 13.50
C ASN A 131 -2.42 20.60 12.25
N VAL A 132 -3.40 19.72 12.28
CA VAL A 132 -4.41 19.60 11.24
C VAL A 132 -5.46 20.68 11.44
N ASP A 133 -5.73 21.47 10.40
CA ASP A 133 -6.76 22.49 10.40
C ASP A 133 -8.16 21.87 10.34
N SER A 134 -8.33 20.89 9.44
CA SER A 134 -9.57 20.13 9.28
C SER A 134 -9.32 18.76 8.71
N TYR A 135 -10.21 17.84 8.99
CA TYR A 135 -10.21 16.49 8.41
C TYR A 135 -11.63 16.11 7.98
N GLU A 136 -11.70 15.19 7.02
CA GLU A 136 -12.93 14.66 6.47
C GLU A 136 -12.75 13.18 6.17
N PHE A 137 -13.60 12.32 6.71
CA PHE A 137 -13.63 10.92 6.31
C PHE A 137 -14.27 10.80 4.92
N MET A 138 -13.47 10.46 3.93
CA MET A 138 -13.94 10.23 2.57
C MET A 138 -14.55 8.85 2.43
N GLN A 139 -13.95 7.89 3.11
CA GLN A 139 -14.36 6.50 3.08
C GLN A 139 -13.95 5.81 4.38
N HIS A 140 -14.80 4.92 4.82
CA HIS A 140 -14.53 3.99 5.90
C HIS A 140 -14.73 2.57 5.39
N PHE A 141 -14.26 1.56 6.12
CA PHE A 141 -14.36 0.16 5.69
C PHE A 141 -15.81 -0.18 5.31
N ASP A 142 -16.02 -0.47 4.03
CA ASP A 142 -17.27 -1.04 3.52
C ASP A 142 -17.04 -2.55 3.32
N THR A 143 -17.46 -3.32 4.32
CA THR A 143 -17.22 -4.76 4.35
C THR A 143 -17.89 -5.48 3.19
N LEU A 144 -19.11 -5.07 2.81
CA LEU A 144 -19.85 -5.72 1.73
C LEU A 144 -19.22 -5.42 0.37
N ALA A 145 -18.87 -4.16 0.11
CA ALA A 145 -18.18 -3.78 -1.12
C ALA A 145 -16.81 -4.46 -1.20
N GLN A 146 -16.08 -4.52 -0.10
CA GLN A 146 -14.77 -5.19 -0.05
C GLN A 146 -14.89 -6.70 -0.26
N GLN A 147 -15.93 -7.34 0.26
CA GLN A 147 -16.20 -8.74 -0.01
C GLN A 147 -16.50 -8.98 -1.49
N ALA A 148 -17.36 -8.17 -2.09
CA ALA A 148 -17.72 -8.27 -3.51
C ALA A 148 -16.53 -8.02 -4.45
N THR A 149 -15.58 -7.18 -4.04
CA THR A 149 -14.35 -6.91 -4.82
C THR A 149 -13.22 -7.91 -4.56
N GLY A 150 -13.46 -8.93 -3.72
CA GLY A 150 -12.51 -10.01 -3.47
C GLY A 150 -11.36 -9.64 -2.53
N THR A 151 -11.55 -8.62 -1.69
CA THR A 151 -10.53 -8.18 -0.72
C THR A 151 -10.24 -9.25 0.31
N TYR A 152 -11.27 -9.87 0.87
CA TYR A 152 -11.16 -10.83 1.97
C TYR A 152 -11.03 -12.27 1.52
N ALA A 153 -11.65 -12.59 0.40
CA ALA A 153 -11.51 -13.88 -0.23
C ALA A 153 -11.74 -13.74 -1.74
N ASN A 154 -10.92 -14.37 -2.54
CA ASN A 154 -11.10 -14.43 -3.97
C ASN A 154 -10.57 -15.74 -4.54
N ARG A 155 -11.05 -16.09 -5.71
CA ARG A 155 -10.62 -17.26 -6.47
C ARG A 155 -10.07 -16.82 -7.80
N VAL A 156 -8.83 -17.17 -8.09
CA VAL A 156 -8.21 -16.93 -9.39
C VAL A 156 -8.06 -18.23 -10.13
N ILE A 157 -8.64 -18.28 -11.32
CA ILE A 157 -8.53 -19.42 -12.24
C ILE A 157 -7.57 -19.01 -13.35
N THR A 158 -6.38 -19.59 -13.37
CA THR A 158 -5.43 -19.40 -14.46
C THR A 158 -5.65 -20.49 -15.50
N HIS A 159 -5.85 -20.07 -16.74
CA HIS A 159 -6.04 -20.99 -17.86
C HIS A 159 -4.91 -20.81 -18.87
N ASN A 160 -4.22 -21.90 -19.18
CA ASN A 160 -3.20 -21.92 -20.21
C ASN A 160 -3.81 -22.51 -21.50
N ILE A 161 -3.92 -21.66 -22.52
CA ILE A 161 -4.55 -22.00 -23.80
C ILE A 161 -3.72 -23.05 -24.57
N TYR A 162 -2.40 -23.05 -24.40
CA TYR A 162 -1.51 -23.90 -25.20
C TYR A 162 -1.52 -25.37 -24.77
N ASN A 163 -1.41 -25.59 -23.44
CA ASN A 163 -1.45 -26.97 -22.92
C ASN A 163 -2.85 -27.35 -22.39
N LYS A 164 -3.84 -26.49 -22.57
CA LYS A 164 -5.24 -26.70 -22.12
C LYS A 164 -5.38 -27.05 -20.65
N SER A 165 -4.42 -26.60 -19.83
CA SER A 165 -4.48 -26.76 -18.37
C SER A 165 -5.11 -25.57 -17.72
N TYR A 166 -5.73 -25.81 -16.57
CA TYR A 166 -6.20 -24.74 -15.68
C TYR A 166 -5.73 -25.00 -14.26
N ASN A 167 -5.53 -23.96 -13.51
CA ASN A 167 -5.19 -24.03 -12.10
C ASN A 167 -6.10 -23.07 -11.31
N VAL A 168 -6.61 -23.53 -10.19
CA VAL A 168 -7.49 -22.77 -9.30
C VAL A 168 -6.72 -22.44 -8.05
N LYS A 169 -6.66 -21.14 -7.69
CA LYS A 169 -6.03 -20.66 -6.47
C LYS A 169 -7.04 -19.86 -5.66
N ASP A 170 -7.30 -20.30 -4.44
CA ASP A 170 -8.13 -19.62 -3.47
C ASP A 170 -7.25 -18.76 -2.55
N TYR A 171 -7.67 -17.55 -2.36
CA TYR A 171 -7.05 -16.61 -1.44
C TYR A 171 -7.95 -16.39 -0.22
N HIS A 172 -7.34 -16.48 0.95
CA HIS A 172 -7.97 -16.28 2.23
C HIS A 172 -7.23 -15.19 3.01
N TYR A 173 -7.83 -14.05 3.20
CA TYR A 173 -7.22 -12.86 3.80
C TYR A 173 -6.53 -13.14 5.14
N HIS A 174 -7.23 -13.85 6.05
CA HIS A 174 -6.67 -14.16 7.36
C HIS A 174 -5.41 -15.00 7.33
N ASN A 175 -5.22 -15.82 6.29
CA ASN A 175 -4.01 -16.64 6.15
C ASN A 175 -2.79 -15.83 5.71
N TYR A 176 -3.02 -14.75 4.96
CA TYR A 176 -1.96 -13.91 4.41
C TYR A 176 -1.73 -12.64 5.22
N PHE A 177 -2.73 -12.15 5.96
CA PHE A 177 -2.64 -10.89 6.70
C PHE A 177 -1.42 -10.83 7.63
N SER A 178 -1.21 -11.86 8.44
CA SER A 178 -0.09 -11.90 9.38
C SER A 178 1.29 -12.04 8.72
N GLN A 179 1.33 -12.31 7.42
CA GLN A 179 2.56 -12.47 6.64
C GLN A 179 2.96 -11.23 5.86
N MET A 180 2.09 -10.20 5.86
CA MET A 180 2.27 -8.93 5.17
C MET A 180 2.49 -7.80 6.15
N PHE A 181 3.06 -6.70 5.66
CA PHE A 181 3.22 -5.49 6.45
C PHE A 181 1.98 -4.59 6.30
N HIS A 182 1.50 -4.10 7.44
CA HIS A 182 0.30 -3.25 7.52
C HIS A 182 0.62 -1.92 8.19
N ALA A 183 -0.25 -0.91 7.96
CA ALA A 183 -0.04 0.44 8.48
C ALA A 183 0.03 0.45 10.02
N ASP A 184 -0.92 -0.16 10.69
CA ASP A 184 -1.01 -0.20 12.16
C ASP A 184 -0.52 -1.54 12.73
N GLN A 185 0.72 -1.85 12.43
CA GLN A 185 1.35 -3.04 12.95
C GLN A 185 2.24 -2.71 14.14
N VAL A 186 1.94 -3.29 15.31
CA VAL A 186 2.74 -3.20 16.52
C VAL A 186 3.26 -4.60 16.84
N GLY A 187 4.55 -4.85 16.63
CA GLY A 187 5.14 -6.18 16.76
C GLY A 187 4.78 -7.11 15.59
N ASN A 188 4.63 -8.40 15.87
CA ASN A 188 4.20 -9.34 14.84
C ASN A 188 2.77 -9.04 14.41
N ALA A 189 2.53 -9.03 13.09
CA ALA A 189 1.20 -8.83 12.55
C ALA A 189 0.22 -9.84 13.17
N SER A 190 -0.86 -9.31 13.71
CA SER A 190 -1.94 -10.14 14.25
C SER A 190 -3.15 -10.02 13.34
N LYS A 191 -3.83 -11.12 13.08
CA LYS A 191 -5.12 -11.13 12.38
C LYS A 191 -6.16 -10.19 13.04
N ARG A 192 -6.00 -9.92 14.35
CA ARG A 192 -6.87 -9.01 15.13
C ARG A 192 -6.71 -7.53 14.74
N ASN A 193 -5.65 -7.14 14.03
CA ASN A 193 -5.49 -5.79 13.48
C ASN A 193 -6.13 -5.63 12.09
N ALA A 194 -6.68 -6.71 11.54
CA ALA A 194 -7.47 -6.66 10.33
C ALA A 194 -8.76 -5.82 10.56
N PRO A 195 -9.21 -5.06 9.56
CA PRO A 195 -10.45 -4.30 9.66
C PRO A 195 -11.67 -5.14 9.99
N ILE A 196 -11.63 -6.41 9.61
CA ILE A 196 -12.65 -7.39 9.92
C ILE A 196 -12.17 -8.25 11.07
N SER A 197 -13.02 -8.42 12.08
CA SER A 197 -12.80 -9.37 13.15
C SER A 197 -12.89 -10.81 12.61
N GLU A 198 -12.27 -11.75 13.31
CA GLU A 198 -12.43 -13.19 13.07
C GLU A 198 -13.82 -13.71 13.48
N THR A 199 -14.80 -12.83 13.66
CA THR A 199 -16.15 -13.20 14.05
C THR A 199 -16.73 -14.15 13.01
N PRO A 200 -17.19 -15.33 13.39
CA PRO A 200 -17.79 -16.26 12.47
C PRO A 200 -19.02 -15.64 11.80
N VAL A 201 -19.07 -15.74 10.50
CA VAL A 201 -20.24 -15.37 9.69
C VAL A 201 -20.79 -16.66 9.12
N ASP A 202 -21.83 -17.19 9.74
CA ASP A 202 -22.48 -18.36 9.22
C ASP A 202 -23.55 -17.95 8.20
N LEU A 203 -23.29 -18.30 6.95
CA LEU A 203 -24.25 -18.10 5.85
C LEU A 203 -24.95 -19.40 5.44
N ASP A 204 -24.59 -20.54 6.07
CA ASP A 204 -25.18 -21.82 5.73
C ASP A 204 -26.31 -22.18 6.72
N PRO A 205 -27.57 -22.17 6.29
CA PRO A 205 -28.72 -22.49 7.17
C PRO A 205 -28.77 -23.95 7.61
N LYS A 206 -27.84 -24.80 7.18
CA LYS A 206 -27.79 -26.21 7.54
C LYS A 206 -27.09 -26.51 8.87
N ASP A 207 -26.31 -25.57 9.37
CA ASP A 207 -25.62 -25.74 10.64
C ASP A 207 -26.53 -25.26 11.79
N ASN A 208 -27.36 -26.11 12.27
CA ASN A 208 -28.19 -26.16 13.49
C ASN A 208 -27.97 -25.06 14.56
N GLY A 209 -27.81 -23.80 14.19
CA GLY A 209 -27.70 -22.68 15.12
C GLY A 209 -26.41 -22.63 15.95
N ILE A 210 -25.42 -23.46 15.65
CA ILE A 210 -24.06 -23.32 16.18
C ILE A 210 -23.36 -22.32 15.29
N PRO A 211 -22.80 -21.21 15.84
CA PRO A 211 -21.99 -20.29 15.02
C PRO A 211 -20.91 -21.08 14.31
N GLY A 212 -20.96 -21.12 12.99
CA GLY A 212 -19.99 -21.85 12.20
C GLY A 212 -18.61 -21.22 12.37
N ASP A 213 -17.56 -22.01 12.24
CA ASP A 213 -16.16 -21.54 12.29
C ASP A 213 -15.77 -20.69 11.07
N LYS A 214 -16.67 -20.52 10.11
CA LYS A 214 -16.40 -19.78 8.86
C LYS A 214 -16.47 -18.28 9.08
N THR A 215 -15.44 -17.61 8.64
CA THR A 215 -15.32 -16.14 8.64
C THR A 215 -15.59 -15.58 7.24
N VAL A 216 -15.67 -14.26 7.13
CA VAL A 216 -15.79 -13.57 5.81
C VAL A 216 -14.66 -13.97 4.85
N SER A 217 -13.50 -14.33 5.38
CA SER A 217 -12.33 -14.79 4.62
C SER A 217 -12.48 -16.20 4.02
N ASP A 218 -13.51 -16.95 4.38
CA ASP A 218 -13.67 -18.34 3.96
C ASP A 218 -14.60 -18.52 2.74
N TYR A 219 -14.99 -17.42 2.10
CA TYR A 219 -15.86 -17.42 0.93
C TYR A 219 -15.15 -16.95 -0.36
N PRO A 220 -14.23 -17.75 -0.93
CA PRO A 220 -13.46 -17.35 -2.12
C PRO A 220 -14.34 -17.17 -3.37
N ASN A 221 -15.55 -17.69 -3.36
CA ASN A 221 -16.51 -17.51 -4.46
C ASN A 221 -17.06 -16.08 -4.55
N SER A 222 -16.76 -15.20 -3.59
CA SER A 222 -17.17 -13.80 -3.61
C SER A 222 -16.67 -13.05 -4.85
N LEU A 223 -15.47 -13.37 -5.30
CA LEU A 223 -14.91 -12.91 -6.58
C LEU A 223 -14.20 -14.06 -7.27
N ILE A 224 -14.63 -14.38 -8.50
CA ILE A 224 -13.93 -15.33 -9.35
C ILE A 224 -13.32 -14.58 -10.52
N ALA A 225 -11.99 -14.57 -10.59
CA ALA A 225 -11.23 -13.93 -11.65
C ALA A 225 -10.64 -15.00 -12.58
N LEU A 226 -10.86 -14.85 -13.89
CA LEU A 226 -10.26 -15.70 -14.90
C LEU A 226 -9.06 -14.97 -15.52
N GLN A 227 -7.89 -15.59 -15.45
CA GLN A 227 -6.66 -15.03 -16.00
C GLN A 227 -6.08 -16.00 -17.03
N PRO A 228 -5.99 -15.59 -18.31
CA PRO A 228 -5.27 -16.38 -19.30
C PRO A 228 -3.76 -16.34 -19.00
N SER A 229 -3.14 -17.51 -18.89
CA SER A 229 -1.70 -17.64 -18.78
C SER A 229 -1.09 -17.83 -20.15
N THR A 230 -0.14 -16.99 -20.51
CA THR A 230 0.63 -17.07 -21.75
C THR A 230 2.10 -17.37 -21.50
N ARG A 231 2.47 -17.66 -20.24
CA ARG A 231 3.87 -17.90 -19.89
C ARG A 231 4.33 -19.26 -20.37
N PHE A 232 5.38 -19.22 -21.17
CA PHE A 232 6.24 -20.35 -21.46
C PHE A 232 7.55 -20.13 -20.68
N LEU A 233 7.78 -20.93 -19.67
CA LEU A 233 9.08 -21.00 -19.03
C LEU A 233 9.91 -22.01 -19.83
N HIS A 234 10.90 -21.53 -20.54
CA HIS A 234 11.94 -22.39 -21.11
C HIS A 234 12.92 -22.72 -19.98
N ASN A 235 12.99 -23.98 -19.65
CA ASN A 235 14.06 -24.47 -18.80
C ASN A 235 15.28 -24.73 -19.68
N GLU A 236 16.31 -23.92 -19.54
CA GLU A 236 17.54 -24.02 -20.35
C GLU A 236 18.28 -25.33 -20.10
N ASP A 237 18.17 -25.92 -18.91
CA ASP A 237 18.84 -27.18 -18.56
C ASP A 237 18.17 -28.41 -19.19
N THR A 238 16.85 -28.37 -19.37
CA THR A 238 16.07 -29.52 -19.88
C THR A 238 15.58 -29.33 -21.30
N GLY A 239 15.69 -28.14 -21.86
CA GLY A 239 15.14 -27.79 -23.17
C GLY A 239 13.62 -27.87 -23.27
N VAL A 240 12.92 -28.05 -22.17
CA VAL A 240 11.47 -28.22 -22.11
C VAL A 240 10.78 -26.89 -21.77
N PHE A 241 9.74 -26.59 -22.52
CA PHE A 241 8.84 -25.49 -22.17
C PHE A 241 7.89 -25.91 -21.05
N GLY A 242 8.17 -25.49 -19.85
CA GLY A 242 7.29 -25.66 -18.68
C GLY A 242 6.33 -24.49 -18.56
N THR A 243 5.13 -24.76 -18.09
CA THR A 243 4.14 -23.72 -17.76
C THR A 243 4.04 -23.60 -16.27
N SER A 244 4.54 -22.49 -15.69
CA SER A 244 4.33 -22.19 -14.28
C SER A 244 3.08 -21.35 -14.12
N THR A 245 1.92 -22.00 -14.11
CA THR A 245 0.63 -21.36 -13.81
C THR A 245 0.41 -21.14 -12.31
N GLU A 246 1.16 -21.86 -11.47
CA GLU A 246 0.94 -21.85 -10.02
C GLU A 246 1.25 -20.51 -9.36
N SER A 247 2.37 -19.87 -9.73
CA SER A 247 2.78 -18.59 -9.14
C SER A 247 1.96 -17.40 -9.64
N GLU A 248 1.41 -17.47 -10.86
CA GLU A 248 0.64 -16.38 -11.44
C GLU A 248 -0.71 -16.19 -10.74
N GLY A 249 -1.45 -17.27 -10.50
CA GLY A 249 -2.76 -17.18 -9.87
C GLY A 249 -2.70 -16.61 -8.46
N ILE A 250 -1.76 -17.04 -7.64
CA ILE A 250 -1.64 -16.52 -6.27
C ILE A 250 -1.16 -15.07 -6.26
N THR A 251 -0.28 -14.68 -7.19
CA THR A 251 0.16 -13.29 -7.33
C THR A 251 -0.99 -12.36 -7.64
N GLU A 252 -1.83 -12.74 -8.60
CA GLU A 252 -3.01 -11.95 -8.96
C GLU A 252 -4.02 -11.89 -7.81
N ALA A 253 -4.23 -13.00 -7.11
CA ALA A 253 -5.11 -13.07 -5.95
C ALA A 253 -4.67 -12.13 -4.82
N ILE A 254 -3.38 -12.12 -4.50
CA ILE A 254 -2.77 -11.21 -3.51
C ILE A 254 -2.90 -9.77 -4.00
N ARG A 255 -2.62 -9.50 -5.27
CA ARG A 255 -2.70 -8.15 -5.85
C ARG A 255 -4.12 -7.60 -5.76
N ILE A 256 -5.13 -8.38 -6.13
CA ILE A 256 -6.55 -7.99 -6.01
C ILE A 256 -6.85 -7.60 -4.56
N SER A 257 -6.50 -8.46 -3.60
CA SER A 257 -6.74 -8.19 -2.20
C SER A 257 -6.04 -6.92 -1.72
N GLN A 258 -4.72 -6.79 -1.93
CA GLN A 258 -3.95 -5.64 -1.45
C GLN A 258 -4.37 -4.32 -2.10
N GLN A 259 -4.60 -4.32 -3.41
CA GLN A 259 -5.03 -3.12 -4.10
C GLN A 259 -6.39 -2.63 -3.59
N ASN A 260 -7.35 -3.54 -3.44
CA ASN A 260 -8.66 -3.21 -2.90
C ASN A 260 -8.60 -2.77 -1.43
N GLN A 261 -7.70 -3.36 -0.62
CA GLN A 261 -7.48 -2.90 0.75
C GLN A 261 -7.04 -1.43 0.80
N VAL A 262 -6.09 -1.04 -0.04
CA VAL A 262 -5.61 0.35 -0.08
C VAL A 262 -6.67 1.29 -0.66
N GLU A 263 -7.38 0.86 -1.69
CA GLU A 263 -8.37 1.69 -2.38
C GLU A 263 -9.68 1.85 -1.62
N ASN A 264 -10.14 0.79 -0.95
CA ASN A 264 -11.46 0.71 -0.32
C ASN A 264 -11.44 0.67 1.22
N SER A 265 -10.29 0.93 1.85
CA SER A 265 -10.16 0.99 3.30
C SER A 265 -10.46 2.40 3.86
N THR A 266 -9.94 2.69 5.04
CA THR A 266 -10.11 4.02 5.62
C THR A 266 -9.33 5.06 4.84
N ARG A 267 -10.05 6.06 4.35
CA ARG A 267 -9.49 7.20 3.62
C ARG A 267 -9.91 8.50 4.27
N ILE A 268 -8.94 9.31 4.63
CA ILE A 268 -9.14 10.58 5.31
C ILE A 268 -8.50 11.68 4.48
N LYS A 269 -9.26 12.74 4.24
CA LYS A 269 -8.73 13.98 3.67
C LYS A 269 -8.38 14.92 4.80
N VAL A 270 -7.16 15.43 4.79
CA VAL A 270 -6.61 16.30 5.82
C VAL A 270 -6.16 17.61 5.19
N ILE A 271 -6.50 18.73 5.82
CA ILE A 271 -6.02 20.06 5.45
C ILE A 271 -5.12 20.56 6.60
N MET A 272 -3.91 20.98 6.24
CA MET A 272 -2.91 21.43 7.21
C MET A 272 -2.02 22.54 6.63
N PRO A 273 -1.23 23.23 7.45
CA PRO A 273 -0.19 24.14 6.97
C PRO A 273 0.78 23.45 6.00
N GLY A 274 1.29 24.19 5.04
CA GLY A 274 2.13 23.65 3.99
C GLY A 274 3.52 23.24 4.47
N HIS A 275 3.98 22.07 4.04
CA HIS A 275 5.32 21.55 4.26
C HIS A 275 5.92 21.07 2.94
N SER A 276 7.16 21.49 2.67
CA SER A 276 7.84 21.12 1.43
C SER A 276 8.53 19.75 1.48
N TYR A 277 8.66 19.17 2.66
CA TYR A 277 9.36 17.89 2.88
C TYR A 277 8.45 16.66 2.94
N ILE A 278 7.13 16.86 3.00
CA ILE A 278 6.14 15.78 2.99
C ILE A 278 5.79 15.48 1.53
N GLU A 279 5.86 14.21 1.15
CA GLU A 279 5.63 13.76 -0.21
C GLU A 279 4.60 12.61 -0.26
N ALA A 280 4.05 12.36 -1.45
CA ALA A 280 3.22 11.17 -1.67
C ALA A 280 4.06 9.89 -1.48
N GLY A 281 3.46 8.87 -0.85
CA GLY A 281 4.15 7.64 -0.48
C GLY A 281 4.85 7.68 0.88
N ASP A 282 4.91 8.85 1.54
CA ASP A 282 5.41 8.94 2.92
C ASP A 282 4.37 8.38 3.91
N VAL A 283 4.87 7.90 5.05
CA VAL A 283 4.05 7.46 6.18
C VAL A 283 3.98 8.58 7.22
N VAL A 284 2.77 8.86 7.69
CA VAL A 284 2.50 9.81 8.77
C VAL A 284 1.71 9.13 9.89
N ASN A 285 1.87 9.62 11.10
CA ASN A 285 1.07 9.19 12.24
C ASN A 285 -0.02 10.23 12.48
N PHE A 286 -1.27 9.89 12.21
CA PHE A 286 -2.41 10.78 12.43
C PHE A 286 -3.04 10.51 13.79
N ARG A 287 -3.25 11.56 14.58
CA ARG A 287 -3.85 11.49 15.91
C ARG A 287 -5.14 12.29 15.95
N LEU A 288 -6.23 11.62 16.24
CA LEU A 288 -7.55 12.17 16.40
C LEU A 288 -7.97 12.03 17.88
N PRO A 289 -8.37 13.11 18.57
CA PRO A 289 -8.88 13.01 19.93
C PRO A 289 -10.15 12.17 19.97
N SER A 290 -10.27 11.32 20.97
CA SER A 290 -11.51 10.58 21.23
C SER A 290 -12.59 11.52 21.75
N LEU A 291 -13.81 11.33 21.28
CA LEU A 291 -15.00 12.02 21.78
C LEU A 291 -15.65 11.29 22.98
N GLU A 292 -15.11 10.13 23.34
CA GLU A 292 -15.62 9.38 24.50
C GLU A 292 -15.32 10.13 25.80
N PRO A 293 -16.28 10.25 26.72
CA PRO A 293 -16.04 10.84 28.03
C PRO A 293 -15.05 9.95 28.81
N ASN A 294 -14.04 10.56 29.41
CA ASN A 294 -13.06 9.87 30.23
C ASN A 294 -13.75 9.08 31.36
N LYS A 295 -13.83 7.77 31.21
CA LYS A 295 -14.24 6.85 32.30
C LYS A 295 -12.99 6.51 33.10
N GLY A 296 -12.73 7.29 34.19
CA GLY A 296 -11.67 6.99 35.15
C GLY A 296 -10.51 7.99 35.17
N GLU A 297 -9.60 7.81 36.12
CA GLU A 297 -8.54 8.73 36.58
C GLU A 297 -7.42 9.04 35.58
N LYS A 298 -7.53 8.65 34.31
CA LYS A 298 -6.51 8.91 33.28
C LYS A 298 -6.52 10.37 32.89
N LYS A 299 -5.60 11.15 33.49
CA LYS A 299 -5.31 12.53 33.11
C LYS A 299 -4.60 12.52 31.74
N GLY A 300 -5.29 12.92 30.67
CA GLY A 300 -4.68 13.11 29.35
C GLY A 300 -5.70 13.01 28.22
N TYR A 301 -5.33 13.53 27.03
CA TYR A 301 -6.13 13.35 25.83
C TYR A 301 -6.07 11.88 25.41
N GLN A 302 -7.25 11.25 25.35
CA GLN A 302 -7.39 9.95 24.73
C GLN A 302 -7.54 10.16 23.23
N TYR A 303 -6.84 9.34 22.47
CA TYR A 303 -6.99 9.32 21.02
C TYR A 303 -7.98 8.22 20.60
N ASP A 304 -8.71 8.51 19.52
CA ASP A 304 -9.55 7.52 18.89
C ASP A 304 -8.69 6.35 18.39
N GLU A 305 -8.90 5.15 18.92
CA GLU A 305 -8.08 3.98 18.64
C GLU A 305 -8.36 3.35 17.26
N PHE A 306 -9.52 3.66 16.66
CA PHE A 306 -9.87 3.14 15.35
C PHE A 306 -9.32 4.02 14.21
N HIS A 307 -9.41 5.32 14.39
CA HIS A 307 -9.07 6.28 13.33
C HIS A 307 -7.68 6.89 13.50
N SER A 308 -7.13 6.90 14.72
CA SER A 308 -5.73 7.27 14.91
C SER A 308 -4.80 6.13 14.45
N GLY A 309 -3.54 6.47 14.17
CA GLY A 309 -2.53 5.50 13.80
C GLY A 309 -1.73 5.93 12.58
N ARG A 310 -1.07 4.97 11.96
CA ARG A 310 -0.19 5.19 10.81
C ARG A 310 -0.98 5.18 9.51
N TYR A 311 -0.68 6.14 8.65
CA TYR A 311 -1.30 6.31 7.34
C TYR A 311 -0.23 6.52 6.27
N VAL A 312 -0.48 6.04 5.08
CA VAL A 312 0.30 6.38 3.87
C VAL A 312 -0.37 7.56 3.17
N ILE A 313 0.43 8.50 2.72
CA ILE A 313 -0.05 9.63 1.91
C ILE A 313 -0.26 9.14 0.48
N ALA A 314 -1.52 8.91 0.10
CA ALA A 314 -1.88 8.47 -1.23
C ALA A 314 -1.85 9.62 -2.25
N LYS A 315 -2.30 10.81 -1.86
CA LYS A 315 -2.28 12.01 -2.70
C LYS A 315 -1.93 13.23 -1.88
N LEU A 316 -1.31 14.18 -2.55
CA LEU A 316 -0.87 15.42 -1.95
C LEU A 316 -1.10 16.57 -2.93
N ARG A 317 -1.65 17.67 -2.43
CA ARG A 317 -1.85 18.89 -3.18
C ARG A 317 -1.37 20.10 -2.39
N HIS A 318 -0.41 20.82 -2.92
CA HIS A 318 0.00 22.12 -2.41
C HIS A 318 -0.94 23.21 -2.92
N ARG A 319 -1.35 24.09 -2.03
CA ARG A 319 -2.25 25.19 -2.32
C ARG A 319 -1.68 26.48 -1.72
N VAL A 320 -1.35 27.43 -2.58
CA VAL A 320 -0.90 28.75 -2.16
C VAL A 320 -1.95 29.76 -2.63
N ILE A 321 -2.66 30.37 -1.68
CA ILE A 321 -3.70 31.36 -1.99
C ILE A 321 -3.55 32.55 -1.04
N ARG A 322 -3.47 33.74 -1.58
CA ARG A 322 -3.40 34.99 -0.84
C ARG A 322 -2.31 35.00 0.26
N GLY A 323 -1.14 34.40 -0.03
CA GLY A 323 -0.04 34.30 0.93
C GLY A 323 -0.14 33.17 1.94
N GLU A 324 -1.24 32.45 2.01
CA GLU A 324 -1.35 31.24 2.83
C GLU A 324 -0.90 30.02 2.03
N TYR A 325 0.05 29.27 2.61
CA TYR A 325 0.48 27.98 2.07
C TYR A 325 -0.14 26.84 2.87
N LYS A 326 -1.02 26.09 2.24
CA LYS A 326 -1.70 24.92 2.82
C LYS A 326 -1.47 23.68 1.98
N MET A 327 -1.56 22.53 2.63
CA MET A 327 -1.53 21.23 2.00
C MET A 327 -2.87 20.51 2.19
N VAL A 328 -3.31 19.83 1.15
CA VAL A 328 -4.41 18.87 1.21
C VAL A 328 -3.81 17.50 1.02
N LEU A 329 -3.95 16.65 2.01
CA LEU A 329 -3.45 15.28 2.00
C LEU A 329 -4.63 14.31 1.92
N GLU A 330 -4.45 13.24 1.17
CA GLU A 330 -5.31 12.06 1.19
C GLU A 330 -4.54 10.93 1.85
N LEU A 331 -4.98 10.54 3.03
CA LEU A 331 -4.35 9.53 3.87
C LEU A 331 -5.11 8.22 3.75
N VAL A 332 -4.42 7.12 3.57
CA VAL A 332 -5.01 5.78 3.47
C VAL A 332 -4.38 4.82 4.48
N LYS A 333 -5.19 3.90 4.97
CA LYS A 333 -4.78 2.92 5.97
C LYS A 333 -5.55 1.62 5.76
N ASP A 334 -4.84 0.50 5.78
CA ASP A 334 -5.35 -0.84 5.50
C ASP A 334 -5.65 -1.69 6.74
N SER A 335 -5.37 -1.16 7.92
CA SER A 335 -5.49 -1.89 9.20
C SER A 335 -6.00 -0.98 10.30
N VAL A 336 -6.33 -1.53 11.45
CA VAL A 336 -6.76 -0.77 12.63
C VAL A 336 -5.76 -0.96 13.77
N TYR A 337 -5.52 0.10 14.53
CA TYR A 337 -4.59 0.06 15.66
C TYR A 337 -5.11 -0.81 16.79
N ARG A 338 -6.39 -0.68 17.11
CA ARG A 338 -7.05 -1.49 18.13
C ARG A 338 -7.29 -2.89 17.60
N LYS A 339 -6.87 -3.91 18.35
CA LYS A 339 -7.21 -5.29 18.06
C LYS A 339 -8.70 -5.52 18.28
N HIS A 340 -9.36 -6.09 17.30
CA HIS A 340 -10.72 -6.55 17.50
C HIS A 340 -10.75 -7.78 18.41
N SER A 341 -11.60 -7.74 19.45
CA SER A 341 -11.88 -8.90 20.25
C SER A 341 -12.90 -9.76 19.52
N GLY A 342 -12.51 -10.97 19.14
CA GLY A 342 -13.43 -11.92 18.51
C GLY A 342 -14.52 -12.45 19.46
N LEU A 343 -14.37 -12.25 20.78
CA LEU A 343 -15.28 -12.74 21.80
C LEU A 343 -15.65 -11.61 22.78
N PRO A 344 -16.92 -11.54 23.23
CA PRO A 344 -17.40 -10.47 24.13
C PRO A 344 -16.74 -10.45 25.52
N ASN A 345 -16.03 -11.50 25.90
CA ASN A 345 -15.52 -11.70 27.27
C ASN A 345 -14.00 -11.57 27.44
N GLU A 346 -13.23 -11.29 26.39
CA GLU A 346 -11.83 -10.98 26.58
C GLU A 346 -11.65 -9.50 26.98
N TYR A 347 -11.64 -9.25 28.27
CA TYR A 347 -11.14 -8.01 28.83
C TYR A 347 -9.63 -7.93 28.54
N TYR A 348 -9.24 -7.07 27.61
CA TYR A 348 -7.84 -6.77 27.38
C TYR A 348 -7.32 -5.98 28.57
N SER A 349 -6.37 -6.54 29.29
CA SER A 349 -5.49 -5.73 30.12
C SER A 349 -4.74 -4.79 29.17
N TYR A 350 -5.01 -3.51 29.30
CA TYR A 350 -4.26 -2.44 28.66
C TYR A 350 -2.83 -2.44 29.19
N ASN A 351 -1.98 -3.29 28.63
CA ASN A 351 -0.55 -3.07 28.74
C ASN A 351 -0.20 -2.04 27.69
N GLU A 352 -0.23 -0.80 28.15
CA GLU A 352 0.09 0.40 27.45
C GLU A 352 1.51 0.30 26.88
N THR A 353 1.63 0.07 25.61
CA THR A 353 2.73 0.66 24.87
C THR A 353 2.22 2.02 24.39
N PRO A 354 2.71 3.14 24.94
CA PRO A 354 2.29 4.46 24.48
C PRO A 354 2.58 4.59 22.99
N MET A 355 1.70 5.19 22.23
CA MET A 355 1.93 5.52 20.80
C MET A 355 3.22 6.33 20.57
N SER A 356 3.86 6.86 21.63
CA SER A 356 5.13 7.57 21.61
C SER A 356 6.34 6.69 21.30
N LYS A 357 6.25 5.38 21.56
CA LYS A 357 7.28 4.42 21.18
C LYS A 357 6.76 3.58 20.01
N SER A 358 6.58 4.20 18.86
CA SER A 358 6.61 3.46 17.61
C SER A 358 8.06 2.99 17.40
N GLU A 359 8.47 1.96 18.12
CA GLU A 359 9.67 1.22 17.77
C GLU A 359 9.52 0.87 16.29
N ASN A 360 10.56 1.15 15.53
CA ASN A 360 10.60 0.76 14.13
C ASN A 360 10.49 -0.74 14.04
N ILE A 361 9.29 -1.20 13.83
CA ILE A 361 8.97 -2.60 13.65
C ILE A 361 9.62 -3.12 12.37
N TYR A 362 9.87 -2.21 11.44
CA TYR A 362 10.51 -2.52 10.17
C TYR A 362 11.98 -2.11 10.23
N LYS A 363 12.85 -3.09 10.21
CA LYS A 363 14.28 -2.83 10.05
C LYS A 363 14.46 -2.19 8.67
N LYS A 364 15.13 -1.03 8.64
CA LYS A 364 15.41 -0.25 7.41
C LYS A 364 16.12 -1.11 6.35
N ASP A 365 16.80 -2.17 6.78
CA ASP A 365 17.59 -3.06 5.94
C ASP A 365 16.75 -4.15 5.25
N GLU A 366 15.50 -4.35 5.65
CA GLU A 366 14.64 -5.37 5.05
C GLU A 366 14.17 -4.98 3.63
N PHE A 367 14.10 -3.66 3.34
CA PHE A 367 13.70 -3.15 2.02
C PHE A 367 14.84 -2.36 1.38
N LYS A 368 15.56 -2.99 0.48
CA LYS A 368 16.57 -2.31 -0.35
C LYS A 368 15.87 -1.59 -1.49
N ILE A 369 15.95 -0.26 -1.46
CA ILE A 369 15.46 0.59 -2.53
C ILE A 369 16.66 1.02 -3.37
N GLY A 370 16.71 0.51 -4.60
CA GLY A 370 17.68 0.94 -5.60
C GLY A 370 17.40 2.39 -6.03
N SER A 371 18.43 3.16 -6.24
CA SER A 371 18.31 4.49 -6.83
C SER A 371 19.34 4.65 -7.93
N GLN A 372 18.88 5.17 -9.08
CA GLN A 372 19.78 5.63 -10.13
C GLN A 372 19.89 7.15 -10.07
N ALA A 373 21.13 7.63 -10.00
CA ALA A 373 21.41 9.07 -10.08
C ALA A 373 20.94 9.64 -11.42
N SER A 374 20.60 10.91 -11.42
CA SER A 374 20.36 11.64 -12.66
C SER A 374 21.62 11.56 -13.54
N PRO A 375 21.54 11.20 -14.83
CA PRO A 375 22.69 11.32 -15.71
C PRO A 375 23.13 12.79 -15.73
N GLY A 376 24.40 13.02 -15.40
CA GLY A 376 24.98 14.36 -15.45
C GLY A 376 24.74 15.02 -16.81
N TYR A 377 24.54 16.33 -16.83
CA TYR A 377 24.61 17.08 -18.07
C TYR A 377 26.05 16.92 -18.62
N PRO A 378 26.25 16.56 -19.89
CA PRO A 378 27.53 16.73 -20.49
C PRO A 378 27.80 18.24 -20.41
N GLY A 379 28.81 18.60 -19.61
CA GLY A 379 29.27 20.01 -19.57
C GLY A 379 29.58 20.44 -20.99
N ASN A 380 29.11 21.63 -21.36
CA ASN A 380 29.61 22.31 -22.54
C ASN A 380 31.13 22.47 -22.36
N GLN A 381 31.88 21.68 -23.10
CA GLN A 381 33.22 22.05 -23.50
C GLN A 381 33.12 22.82 -24.79
#